data_b72c742e9607b01cf9d8ce86c94eba1d
#
_entry.id   b72c742e9607b01cf9d8ce86c94eba1d
#
_cell.length_a   1.000
_cell.length_b   1.000
_cell.length_c   1.000
_cell.angle_alpha   90.00
_cell.angle_beta   90.00
_cell.angle_gamma   90.00
#
_symmetry.space_group_name_H-M   'P 1'
#
loop_
_entity.id
_entity.type
_entity.pdbx_description
1 polymer ?
#
loop_
_entity_poly.entity_id
_entity_poly.type
_entity_poly.pdbx_seq_one_letter_code
_entity_poly.pdbx_strand_id
1 'polypeptide(L)'
;MARGKDYTVSLDVGTNTLKGVVVSSEQTGEMTLEAYGSVKTVGLDKGEVKDAVALKQSIQKLIEDLTGQMGKKDVEADFKISFTDGDYSVFSENIEEVLSEDKQVMVKEQTIVGLMSRLKAEKMKTGNTNIHRSYIRKYILDDDKVVFNPVEMYAKKLNVEMVFVSSEGKSVEIFRRLFEELFGRGDFFISPALISASEAVLTDTEKQHGVVSVVLGHSFSEMVIYRENLPVYISRIPLGIRHIVLDIARVLGTSVDEAERLLVNYGHCSMFPPDAEDVVEYFGLDERTRKNVSVRRLSTVIYARVKELLNKIRKEIQLFVINNPEYSEERIPGGVVFTGGGSKLRGLTDVGVESLKMPVRIGTYETSFNRRIENSHDVANDPIFSSCLGNLVSPEEIQGEAVESVVERPKKGFASFIRSLFFGGVDDEL
;
A
#
# COMPACT_ATOMS: atom_id res chain seq x y z
N MET A 1 16.14 14.47 31.78
CA MET A 1 16.22 15.00 30.43
C MET A 1 15.00 14.45 29.72
N ALA A 2 14.13 15.28 29.16
CA ALA A 2 13.02 14.79 28.36
C ALA A 2 13.62 14.05 27.15
N ARG A 3 13.33 12.75 26.99
CA ARG A 3 13.65 12.01 25.76
C ARG A 3 12.93 12.72 24.62
N GLY A 4 13.63 12.97 23.52
CA GLY A 4 13.08 13.62 22.35
C GLY A 4 11.90 12.80 21.76
N LYS A 5 11.06 13.46 20.98
CA LYS A 5 10.01 12.78 20.19
C LYS A 5 10.67 11.80 19.21
N ASP A 6 10.12 10.60 19.09
CA ASP A 6 10.50 9.65 18.05
C ASP A 6 9.75 10.00 16.76
N TYR A 7 10.45 10.02 15.62
CA TYR A 7 9.86 10.36 14.32
C TYR A 7 9.79 9.14 13.42
N THR A 8 8.70 9.04 12.64
CA THR A 8 8.55 8.05 11.58
C THR A 8 8.23 8.74 10.27
N VAL A 9 9.00 8.43 9.24
CA VAL A 9 8.77 8.86 7.86
C VAL A 9 8.13 7.71 7.09
N SER A 10 6.93 7.91 6.62
CA SER A 10 6.23 6.94 5.76
C SER A 10 6.22 7.42 4.32
N LEU A 11 6.72 6.59 3.40
CA LEU A 11 6.80 6.88 1.97
C LEU A 11 5.96 5.89 1.17
N ASP A 12 5.24 6.39 0.16
CA ASP A 12 4.60 5.58 -0.88
C ASP A 12 5.24 5.89 -2.25
N VAL A 13 5.90 4.87 -2.81
CA VAL A 13 6.60 4.96 -4.10
C VAL A 13 5.66 4.57 -5.23
N GLY A 14 4.79 5.50 -5.60
CA GLY A 14 3.84 5.31 -6.70
C GLY A 14 4.45 5.63 -8.08
N THR A 15 3.90 5.05 -9.14
CA THR A 15 4.42 5.19 -10.51
C THR A 15 4.36 6.62 -11.04
N ASN A 16 3.38 7.41 -10.66
CA ASN A 16 3.22 8.81 -11.11
C ASN A 16 3.61 9.82 -10.05
N THR A 17 3.41 9.49 -8.78
CA THR A 17 3.56 10.40 -7.66
C THR A 17 4.16 9.66 -6.47
N LEU A 18 5.26 10.18 -5.94
CA LEU A 18 5.78 9.84 -4.62
C LEU A 18 5.01 10.62 -3.57
N LYS A 19 4.66 10.00 -2.47
CA LYS A 19 3.99 10.66 -1.34
C LYS A 19 4.75 10.35 -0.08
N GLY A 20 4.67 11.27 0.87
CA GLY A 20 5.32 11.11 2.17
C GLY A 20 4.52 11.75 3.28
N VAL A 21 4.59 11.13 4.43
CA VAL A 21 3.99 11.59 5.68
C VAL A 21 5.02 11.45 6.78
N VAL A 22 5.18 12.45 7.61
CA VAL A 22 6.05 12.40 8.80
C VAL A 22 5.18 12.55 10.03
N VAL A 23 5.32 11.62 10.95
CA VAL A 23 4.67 11.70 12.26
C VAL A 23 5.71 11.68 13.37
N SER A 24 5.39 12.35 14.47
CA SER A 24 6.07 12.17 15.75
C SER A 24 5.22 11.30 16.66
N SER A 25 5.85 10.46 17.46
CA SER A 25 5.18 9.67 18.48
C SER A 25 5.71 10.02 19.87
N GLU A 26 4.79 10.07 20.84
CA GLU A 26 5.09 10.19 22.26
C GLU A 26 5.09 8.80 22.91
N GLN A 27 5.57 8.71 24.15
CA GLN A 27 5.60 7.43 24.90
C GLN A 27 4.20 6.83 25.12
N THR A 28 3.15 7.61 24.98
CA THR A 28 1.73 7.18 25.05
C THR A 28 1.30 6.38 23.83
N GLY A 29 2.11 6.38 22.75
CA GLY A 29 1.78 5.79 21.45
C GLY A 29 0.86 6.67 20.59
N GLU A 30 0.56 7.88 21.03
CA GLU A 30 -0.16 8.89 20.23
C GLU A 30 0.76 9.46 19.16
N MET A 31 0.24 9.51 17.93
CA MET A 31 0.97 10.05 16.78
C MET A 31 0.44 11.42 16.41
N THR A 32 1.35 12.33 16.08
CA THR A 32 1.03 13.69 15.59
C THR A 32 1.62 13.88 14.21
N LEU A 33 0.83 14.36 13.26
CA LEU A 33 1.32 14.73 11.92
C LEU A 33 2.22 15.95 12.00
N GLU A 34 3.43 15.84 11.49
CA GLU A 34 4.43 16.91 11.46
C GLU A 34 4.63 17.49 10.06
N ALA A 35 4.57 16.65 9.01
CA ALA A 35 4.69 17.08 7.62
C ALA A 35 4.05 16.07 6.67
N TYR A 36 3.62 16.53 5.50
CA TYR A 36 3.17 15.69 4.41
C TYR A 36 3.39 16.34 3.06
N GLY A 37 3.45 15.54 2.02
CA GLY A 37 3.62 16.08 0.68
C GLY A 37 3.67 15.02 -0.41
N SER A 38 3.72 15.51 -1.64
CA SER A 38 3.84 14.65 -2.82
C SER A 38 4.66 15.33 -3.90
N VAL A 39 5.43 14.54 -4.64
CA VAL A 39 6.20 15.01 -5.81
C VAL A 39 5.98 14.08 -6.99
N LYS A 40 6.19 14.57 -8.21
CA LYS A 40 6.13 13.74 -9.41
C LYS A 40 7.23 12.68 -9.36
N THR A 41 6.89 11.42 -9.62
CA THR A 41 7.86 10.32 -9.74
C THR A 41 8.53 10.39 -11.10
N VAL A 42 9.85 10.29 -11.11
CA VAL A 42 10.65 10.10 -12.32
C VAL A 42 11.49 8.83 -12.15
N GLY A 43 11.71 8.09 -13.22
CA GLY A 43 12.51 6.86 -13.20
C GLY A 43 11.73 5.58 -12.90
N LEU A 44 10.39 5.65 -12.74
CA LEU A 44 9.53 4.51 -12.55
C LEU A 44 8.51 4.38 -13.69
N ASP A 45 8.33 3.20 -14.25
CA ASP A 45 7.25 2.89 -15.19
C ASP A 45 6.60 1.56 -14.85
N LYS A 46 5.28 1.56 -14.69
CA LYS A 46 4.45 0.39 -14.35
C LYS A 46 4.94 -0.42 -13.14
N GLY A 47 5.50 0.27 -12.13
CA GLY A 47 6.05 -0.35 -10.93
C GLY A 47 7.49 -0.83 -11.06
N GLU A 48 8.10 -0.75 -12.25
CA GLU A 48 9.48 -1.13 -12.48
C GLU A 48 10.42 0.08 -12.47
N VAL A 49 11.59 -0.05 -11.86
CA VAL A 49 12.63 0.96 -11.88
C VAL A 49 13.29 0.96 -13.27
N LYS A 50 13.13 2.06 -14.00
CA LYS A 50 13.74 2.29 -15.34
C LYS A 50 14.96 3.19 -15.27
N ASP A 51 15.00 4.10 -14.30
CA ASP A 51 16.14 4.99 -14.01
C ASP A 51 16.24 5.19 -12.49
N ALA A 52 17.19 4.49 -11.87
CA ALA A 52 17.41 4.53 -10.42
C ALA A 52 17.93 5.91 -9.96
N VAL A 53 18.71 6.61 -10.79
CA VAL A 53 19.23 7.94 -10.44
C VAL A 53 18.11 8.96 -10.39
N ALA A 54 17.24 8.99 -11.41
CA ALA A 54 16.10 9.89 -11.46
C ALA A 54 15.09 9.59 -10.33
N LEU A 55 14.89 8.31 -10.00
CA LEU A 55 14.04 7.91 -8.87
C LEU A 55 14.62 8.38 -7.55
N LYS A 56 15.93 8.20 -7.33
CA LYS A 56 16.64 8.68 -6.15
C LYS A 56 16.48 10.19 -5.97
N GLN A 57 16.65 10.97 -7.03
CA GLN A 57 16.45 12.43 -7.02
C GLN A 57 15.00 12.82 -6.67
N SER A 58 14.01 12.07 -7.17
CA SER A 58 12.61 12.31 -6.84
C SER A 58 12.33 12.05 -5.35
N ILE A 59 12.91 10.99 -4.77
CA ILE A 59 12.79 10.68 -3.34
C ILE A 59 13.48 11.76 -2.50
N GLN A 60 14.67 12.17 -2.89
CA GLN A 60 15.42 13.24 -2.21
C GLN A 60 14.60 14.54 -2.16
N LYS A 61 14.03 14.94 -3.29
CA LYS A 61 13.19 16.14 -3.37
C LYS A 61 12.00 16.07 -2.40
N LEU A 62 11.32 14.92 -2.34
CA LEU A 62 10.21 14.74 -1.39
C LEU A 62 10.67 14.89 0.05
N ILE A 63 11.82 14.30 0.39
CA ILE A 63 12.39 14.39 1.76
C ILE A 63 12.76 15.82 2.11
N GLU A 64 13.34 16.56 1.18
CA GLU A 64 13.66 18.00 1.35
C GLU A 64 12.40 18.83 1.62
N ASP A 65 11.32 18.59 0.85
CA ASP A 65 10.04 19.28 1.01
C ASP A 65 9.44 18.98 2.41
N LEU A 66 9.47 17.71 2.86
CA LEU A 66 8.99 17.31 4.18
C LEU A 66 9.82 17.92 5.32
N THR A 67 11.13 17.91 5.19
CA THR A 67 12.06 18.48 6.19
C THR A 67 11.89 19.99 6.29
N GLY A 68 11.70 20.65 5.14
CA GLY A 68 11.44 22.08 5.07
C GLY A 68 10.21 22.49 5.87
N GLN A 69 9.13 21.70 5.81
CA GLN A 69 7.90 21.93 6.58
C GLN A 69 8.14 21.82 8.09
N MET A 70 8.95 20.86 8.52
CA MET A 70 9.24 20.64 9.94
C MET A 70 10.09 21.74 10.57
N GLY A 71 10.85 22.49 9.77
CA GLY A 71 11.79 23.51 10.25
C GLY A 71 12.95 22.95 11.10
N LYS A 72 13.13 21.63 11.09
CA LYS A 72 14.15 20.90 11.86
C LYS A 72 15.10 20.23 10.89
N LYS A 73 16.41 20.45 11.09
CA LYS A 73 17.44 19.90 10.20
C LYS A 73 18.02 18.56 10.66
N ASP A 74 17.88 18.21 11.95
CA ASP A 74 18.44 17.01 12.56
C ASP A 74 17.37 16.26 13.33
N VAL A 75 16.70 15.33 12.65
CA VAL A 75 15.70 14.46 13.26
C VAL A 75 16.07 13.01 12.93
N GLU A 76 16.30 12.21 13.96
CA GLU A 76 16.36 10.75 13.79
C GLU A 76 14.97 10.24 13.50
N ALA A 77 14.83 9.40 12.48
CA ALA A 77 13.54 8.88 12.06
C ALA A 77 13.64 7.42 11.60
N ASP A 78 12.59 6.66 11.90
CA ASP A 78 12.36 5.34 11.31
C ASP A 78 11.69 5.50 9.95
N PHE A 79 12.01 4.64 8.99
CA PHE A 79 11.44 4.69 7.65
C PHE A 79 10.51 3.51 7.39
N LYS A 80 9.27 3.82 6.99
CA LYS A 80 8.28 2.84 6.52
C LYS A 80 7.96 3.13 5.07
N ILE A 81 8.16 2.14 4.18
CA ILE A 81 8.11 2.35 2.74
C ILE A 81 7.13 1.39 2.11
N SER A 82 6.25 1.89 1.27
CA SER A 82 5.40 1.08 0.43
C SER A 82 5.70 1.29 -1.05
N PHE A 83 5.64 0.22 -1.81
CA PHE A 83 5.73 0.23 -3.27
C PHE A 83 5.01 -0.98 -3.84
N THR A 84 4.88 -1.01 -5.16
CA THR A 84 4.33 -2.17 -5.87
C THR A 84 5.44 -2.91 -6.60
N ASP A 85 5.52 -4.24 -6.37
CA ASP A 85 6.52 -5.12 -6.97
C ASP A 85 5.87 -6.26 -7.74
N GLY A 86 5.78 -6.14 -9.06
CA GLY A 86 5.23 -7.21 -9.88
C GLY A 86 3.80 -7.58 -9.51
N ASP A 87 3.44 -8.83 -9.72
CA ASP A 87 2.14 -9.37 -9.35
C ASP A 87 2.23 -10.05 -7.98
N TYR A 88 1.32 -9.68 -7.10
CA TYR A 88 1.22 -10.29 -5.78
C TYR A 88 0.34 -11.54 -5.81
N SER A 89 0.66 -12.49 -4.95
CA SER A 89 -0.13 -13.70 -4.71
C SER A 89 -0.32 -13.94 -3.21
N VAL A 90 -1.38 -14.67 -2.89
CA VAL A 90 -1.66 -15.15 -1.53
C VAL A 90 -1.63 -16.66 -1.54
N PHE A 91 -0.93 -17.25 -0.58
CA PHE A 91 -0.94 -18.70 -0.37
C PHE A 91 -0.89 -19.03 1.12
N SER A 92 -1.37 -20.23 1.47
CA SER A 92 -1.36 -20.72 2.85
C SER A 92 -0.39 -21.87 2.98
N GLU A 93 0.29 -21.95 4.13
CA GLU A 93 1.21 -23.04 4.48
C GLU A 93 1.05 -23.44 5.92
N ASN A 94 1.34 -24.71 6.18
CA ASN A 94 1.34 -25.30 7.51
C ASN A 94 2.76 -25.67 7.93
N ILE A 95 3.08 -25.40 9.18
CA ILE A 95 4.30 -25.91 9.79
C ILE A 95 3.97 -26.65 11.10
N GLU A 96 4.47 -27.87 11.23
CA GLU A 96 4.31 -28.67 12.43
C GLU A 96 5.64 -28.74 13.19
N GLU A 97 5.56 -28.66 14.51
CA GLU A 97 6.67 -28.89 15.42
C GLU A 97 6.26 -29.92 16.46
N VAL A 98 7.04 -30.98 16.58
CA VAL A 98 6.94 -31.94 17.68
C VAL A 98 7.71 -31.37 18.86
N LEU A 99 6.97 -30.88 19.86
CA LEU A 99 7.53 -30.23 21.05
C LEU A 99 8.15 -31.27 21.99
N SER A 100 7.52 -32.47 22.09
CA SER A 100 8.00 -33.60 22.86
C SER A 100 7.26 -34.87 22.43
N GLU A 101 7.96 -36.00 22.39
CA GLU A 101 7.37 -37.33 22.08
C GLU A 101 6.65 -37.91 23.30
N ASP A 102 7.24 -37.74 24.48
CA ASP A 102 6.81 -38.44 25.69
C ASP A 102 5.72 -37.72 26.49
N LYS A 103 5.84 -36.42 26.69
CA LYS A 103 4.97 -35.66 27.59
C LYS A 103 4.55 -34.33 26.98
N GLN A 104 3.44 -33.78 27.44
CA GLN A 104 3.06 -32.40 27.11
C GLN A 104 4.06 -31.43 27.73
N VAL A 105 4.48 -30.45 26.94
CA VAL A 105 5.37 -29.36 27.36
C VAL A 105 4.70 -28.03 27.11
N MET A 106 5.09 -27.02 27.87
CA MET A 106 4.53 -25.69 27.74
C MET A 106 5.03 -25.01 26.45
N VAL A 107 4.11 -24.51 25.64
CA VAL A 107 4.42 -23.76 24.44
C VAL A 107 4.94 -22.37 24.85
N LYS A 108 6.12 -22.03 24.36
CA LYS A 108 6.76 -20.74 24.61
C LYS A 108 6.62 -19.83 23.38
N GLU A 109 6.55 -18.53 23.60
CA GLU A 109 6.55 -17.53 22.51
C GLU A 109 7.70 -17.70 21.54
N GLN A 110 8.91 -17.94 22.07
CA GLN A 110 10.12 -18.21 21.26
C GLN A 110 9.98 -19.43 20.31
N THR A 111 9.21 -20.44 20.68
CA THR A 111 8.91 -21.60 19.83
C THR A 111 8.12 -21.16 18.60
N ILE A 112 7.08 -20.33 18.81
CA ILE A 112 6.23 -19.81 17.74
C ILE A 112 7.04 -18.94 16.79
N VAL A 113 7.78 -17.97 17.32
CA VAL A 113 8.66 -17.09 16.54
C VAL A 113 9.67 -17.89 15.73
N GLY A 114 10.30 -18.91 16.32
CA GLY A 114 11.24 -19.80 15.65
C GLY A 114 10.61 -20.59 14.51
N LEU A 115 9.39 -21.12 14.71
CA LEU A 115 8.63 -21.81 13.66
C LEU A 115 8.29 -20.89 12.47
N MET A 116 7.78 -19.71 12.75
CA MET A 116 7.43 -18.73 11.73
C MET A 116 8.66 -18.32 10.91
N SER A 117 9.76 -18.03 11.57
CA SER A 117 11.03 -17.64 10.92
C SER A 117 11.58 -18.76 10.04
N ARG A 118 11.51 -20.01 10.52
CA ARG A 118 11.96 -21.19 9.77
C ARG A 118 11.11 -21.39 8.51
N LEU A 119 9.79 -21.32 8.61
CA LEU A 119 8.89 -21.47 7.47
C LEU A 119 9.12 -20.35 6.44
N LYS A 120 9.22 -19.09 6.89
CA LYS A 120 9.51 -17.95 6.03
C LYS A 120 10.85 -18.14 5.29
N ALA A 121 11.92 -18.53 6.00
CA ALA A 121 13.24 -18.76 5.42
C ALA A 121 13.27 -19.94 4.43
N GLU A 122 12.53 -21.01 4.71
CA GLU A 122 12.39 -22.14 3.81
C GLU A 122 11.73 -21.74 2.48
N LYS A 123 10.62 -21.00 2.55
CA LYS A 123 9.89 -20.53 1.36
C LYS A 123 10.70 -19.53 0.53
N MET A 124 11.46 -18.67 1.16
CA MET A 124 12.37 -17.76 0.45
C MET A 124 13.52 -18.49 -0.26
N LYS A 125 13.97 -19.64 0.26
CA LYS A 125 15.05 -20.44 -0.35
C LYS A 125 14.56 -21.32 -1.50
N THR A 126 13.37 -21.90 -1.40
CA THR A 126 12.83 -22.87 -2.37
C THR A 126 12.16 -22.24 -3.59
N GLY A 127 11.74 -20.98 -3.49
CA GLY A 127 11.12 -20.23 -4.59
C GLY A 127 11.85 -18.91 -4.82
N ASN A 128 11.86 -18.43 -6.05
CA ASN A 128 12.30 -17.07 -6.38
C ASN A 128 11.22 -16.04 -5.91
N THR A 129 10.74 -16.24 -4.68
CA THR A 129 9.53 -15.61 -4.15
C THR A 129 9.90 -14.68 -3.00
N ASN A 130 9.53 -13.41 -3.10
CA ASN A 130 9.68 -12.42 -2.04
C ASN A 130 8.45 -12.48 -1.14
N ILE A 131 8.62 -12.80 0.14
CA ILE A 131 7.55 -12.73 1.13
C ILE A 131 7.52 -11.32 1.71
N HIS A 132 6.38 -10.64 1.54
CA HIS A 132 6.17 -9.26 1.98
C HIS A 132 5.43 -9.18 3.30
N ARG A 133 4.45 -10.08 3.50
CA ARG A 133 3.61 -10.14 4.70
C ARG A 133 3.31 -11.58 5.05
N SER A 134 3.20 -11.84 6.35
CA SER A 134 2.80 -13.12 6.90
C SER A 134 1.74 -12.92 7.99
N TYR A 135 0.73 -13.76 7.98
CA TYR A 135 -0.38 -13.74 8.91
C TYR A 135 -0.56 -15.13 9.51
N ILE A 136 -0.94 -15.20 10.76
CA ILE A 136 -1.32 -16.46 11.39
C ILE A 136 -2.82 -16.65 11.18
N ARG A 137 -3.21 -17.80 10.60
CA ARG A 137 -4.61 -18.15 10.45
C ARG A 137 -5.13 -18.85 11.70
N LYS A 138 -4.40 -19.86 12.19
CA LYS A 138 -4.73 -20.60 13.41
C LYS A 138 -3.55 -21.35 13.96
N TYR A 139 -3.67 -21.72 15.23
CA TYR A 139 -2.82 -22.68 15.90
C TYR A 139 -3.61 -23.94 16.19
N ILE A 140 -2.99 -25.12 16.07
CA ILE A 140 -3.58 -26.40 16.37
C ILE A 140 -2.62 -27.13 17.30
N LEU A 141 -3.13 -27.54 18.48
CA LEU A 141 -2.39 -28.32 19.46
C LEU A 141 -2.84 -29.80 19.39
N ASP A 142 -1.88 -30.72 19.43
CA ASP A 142 -2.11 -32.16 19.48
C ASP A 142 -3.09 -32.69 18.39
N ASP A 143 -2.97 -32.12 17.16
CA ASP A 143 -3.67 -32.46 15.91
C ASP A 143 -5.16 -32.05 15.82
N ASP A 144 -5.84 -31.69 16.92
CA ASP A 144 -7.29 -31.42 16.90
C ASP A 144 -7.71 -30.15 17.61
N LYS A 145 -6.94 -29.64 18.55
CA LYS A 145 -7.34 -28.50 19.37
C LYS A 145 -6.95 -27.18 18.74
N VAL A 146 -7.88 -26.52 18.06
CA VAL A 146 -7.71 -25.17 17.53
C VAL A 146 -7.73 -24.14 18.66
N VAL A 147 -6.73 -23.25 18.71
CA VAL A 147 -6.60 -22.21 19.73
C VAL A 147 -6.21 -20.87 19.08
N PHE A 148 -6.58 -19.75 19.75
CA PHE A 148 -6.22 -18.41 19.30
C PHE A 148 -4.81 -17.99 19.72
N ASN A 149 -4.40 -18.42 20.93
CA ASN A 149 -3.05 -18.20 21.44
C ASN A 149 -2.60 -19.45 22.17
N PRO A 150 -1.55 -20.15 21.69
CA PRO A 150 -1.04 -21.36 22.33
C PRO A 150 -0.04 -21.09 23.46
N VAL A 151 0.44 -19.85 23.65
CA VAL A 151 1.44 -19.50 24.66
C VAL A 151 0.97 -19.89 26.05
N GLU A 152 1.85 -20.51 26.84
CA GLU A 152 1.60 -21.08 28.17
C GLU A 152 0.63 -22.28 28.20
N MET A 153 0.15 -22.75 27.03
CA MET A 153 -0.60 -24.01 26.94
C MET A 153 0.34 -25.19 26.85
N TYR A 154 -0.15 -26.38 27.25
CA TYR A 154 0.63 -27.61 27.19
C TYR A 154 0.19 -28.46 26.01
N ALA A 155 1.18 -28.93 25.22
CA ALA A 155 0.97 -29.80 24.07
C ALA A 155 2.21 -30.67 23.79
N LYS A 156 2.01 -31.73 23.01
CA LYS A 156 3.10 -32.53 22.42
C LYS A 156 3.48 -32.02 21.04
N LYS A 157 2.49 -31.50 20.30
CA LYS A 157 2.66 -30.98 18.96
C LYS A 157 2.03 -29.59 18.83
N LEU A 158 2.66 -28.75 18.03
CA LEU A 158 2.12 -27.45 17.63
C LEU A 158 2.14 -27.37 16.10
N ASN A 159 0.98 -27.16 15.50
CA ASN A 159 0.85 -26.82 14.08
C ASN A 159 0.42 -25.38 13.96
N VAL A 160 1.07 -24.62 13.07
CA VAL A 160 0.76 -23.22 12.77
C VAL A 160 0.39 -23.11 11.29
N GLU A 161 -0.84 -22.71 11.03
CA GLU A 161 -1.31 -22.37 9.68
C GLU A 161 -1.08 -20.89 9.42
N MET A 162 -0.31 -20.58 8.36
CA MET A 162 0.05 -19.21 8.00
C MET A 162 -0.43 -18.86 6.60
N VAL A 163 -0.73 -17.58 6.39
CA VAL A 163 -1.04 -16.96 5.10
C VAL A 163 0.07 -16.00 4.75
N PHE A 164 0.57 -16.09 3.53
CA PHE A 164 1.63 -15.25 3.01
C PHE A 164 1.15 -14.39 1.85
N VAL A 165 1.58 -13.13 1.84
CA VAL A 165 1.53 -12.25 0.67
C VAL A 165 2.93 -12.20 0.07
N SER A 166 3.03 -12.57 -1.19
CA SER A 166 4.31 -12.71 -1.89
C SER A 166 4.28 -12.12 -3.29
N SER A 167 5.46 -11.90 -3.87
CA SER A 167 5.65 -11.58 -5.29
C SER A 167 6.82 -12.35 -5.87
N GLU A 168 6.82 -12.50 -7.20
CA GLU A 168 7.96 -12.98 -7.98
C GLU A 168 8.75 -11.83 -8.62
N GLY A 169 8.49 -10.60 -8.21
CA GLY A 169 9.07 -9.39 -8.77
C GLY A 169 10.57 -9.29 -8.49
N LYS A 170 11.29 -8.79 -9.47
CA LYS A 170 12.74 -8.51 -9.36
C LYS A 170 13.03 -7.11 -8.84
N SER A 171 12.02 -6.27 -8.75
CA SER A 171 12.18 -4.87 -8.33
C SER A 171 12.45 -4.72 -6.85
N VAL A 172 12.04 -5.70 -6.01
CA VAL A 172 12.30 -5.68 -4.55
C VAL A 172 13.76 -5.48 -4.24
N GLU A 173 14.64 -6.24 -4.89
CA GLU A 173 16.07 -6.14 -4.65
C GLU A 173 16.66 -4.79 -5.07
N ILE A 174 16.16 -4.24 -6.20
CA ILE A 174 16.57 -2.91 -6.67
C ILE A 174 16.11 -1.84 -5.68
N PHE A 175 14.85 -1.92 -5.23
CA PHE A 175 14.31 -0.99 -4.23
C PHE A 175 15.05 -1.12 -2.90
N ARG A 176 15.33 -2.35 -2.44
CA ARG A 176 16.08 -2.58 -1.21
C ARG A 176 17.45 -1.89 -1.26
N ARG A 177 18.23 -2.12 -2.32
CA ARG A 177 19.54 -1.47 -2.49
C ARG A 177 19.43 0.05 -2.56
N LEU A 178 18.44 0.56 -3.30
CA LEU A 178 18.21 2.00 -3.41
C LEU A 178 17.88 2.62 -2.04
N PHE A 179 17.07 1.95 -1.23
CA PHE A 179 16.74 2.41 0.11
C PHE A 179 17.91 2.24 1.09
N GLU A 180 18.69 1.17 0.98
CA GLU A 180 19.94 1.01 1.74
C GLU A 180 20.96 2.11 1.44
N GLU A 181 21.07 2.52 0.17
CA GLU A 181 21.90 3.66 -0.20
C GLU A 181 21.37 4.99 0.34
N LEU A 182 20.04 5.18 0.29
CA LEU A 182 19.40 6.42 0.74
C LEU A 182 19.35 6.54 2.27
N PHE A 183 18.96 5.48 2.98
CA PHE A 183 18.63 5.54 4.39
C PHE A 183 19.61 4.79 5.29
N GLY A 184 20.64 4.16 4.71
CA GLY A 184 21.61 3.34 5.44
C GLY A 184 21.10 1.91 5.65
N ARG A 185 22.00 1.01 6.06
CA ARG A 185 21.63 -0.40 6.30
C ARG A 185 20.81 -0.53 7.58
N GLY A 186 19.65 -1.08 7.46
CA GLY A 186 19.05 -1.86 8.53
C GLY A 186 17.72 -1.43 9.11
N ASP A 187 17.21 -0.20 8.94
CA ASP A 187 16.05 0.23 9.74
C ASP A 187 14.91 0.79 8.89
N PHE A 188 14.55 0.11 7.81
CA PHE A 188 13.36 0.44 7.03
C PHE A 188 12.44 -0.76 6.86
N PHE A 189 11.16 -0.52 7.06
CA PHE A 189 10.11 -1.48 6.85
C PHE A 189 9.56 -1.33 5.44
N ILE A 190 9.45 -2.44 4.69
CA ILE A 190 8.92 -2.46 3.34
C ILE A 190 7.61 -3.24 3.29
N SER A 191 6.58 -2.66 2.67
CA SER A 191 5.25 -3.25 2.54
C SER A 191 4.70 -3.10 1.13
N PRO A 192 3.85 -4.03 0.64
CA PRO A 192 3.05 -3.81 -0.55
C PRO A 192 2.11 -2.61 -0.38
N ALA A 193 2.13 -1.67 -1.32
CA ALA A 193 1.28 -0.48 -1.27
C ALA A 193 -0.22 -0.83 -1.17
N LEU A 194 -0.66 -1.90 -1.84
CA LEU A 194 -2.01 -2.43 -1.75
C LEU A 194 -2.41 -2.81 -0.32
N ILE A 195 -1.54 -3.57 0.38
CA ILE A 195 -1.81 -4.03 1.75
C ILE A 195 -1.83 -2.83 2.70
N SER A 196 -0.82 -1.97 2.63
CA SER A 196 -0.76 -0.77 3.47
C SER A 196 -1.97 0.14 3.27
N ALA A 197 -2.35 0.42 2.01
CA ALA A 197 -3.54 1.22 1.73
C ALA A 197 -4.82 0.57 2.30
N SER A 198 -4.94 -0.75 2.19
CA SER A 198 -6.10 -1.47 2.71
C SER A 198 -6.18 -1.41 4.23
N GLU A 199 -5.06 -1.55 4.94
CA GLU A 199 -5.00 -1.40 6.40
C GLU A 199 -5.40 0.01 6.86
N ALA A 200 -5.15 1.03 6.04
CA ALA A 200 -5.54 2.41 6.34
C ALA A 200 -7.04 2.65 6.23
N VAL A 201 -7.73 1.98 5.30
CA VAL A 201 -9.08 2.38 4.88
C VAL A 201 -10.19 1.38 5.21
N LEU A 202 -9.82 0.17 5.64
CA LEU A 202 -10.76 -0.87 6.03
C LEU A 202 -10.94 -0.92 7.54
N THR A 203 -12.17 -1.16 7.98
CA THR A 203 -12.46 -1.46 9.37
C THR A 203 -12.19 -2.94 9.66
N ASP A 204 -11.94 -3.28 10.93
CA ASP A 204 -11.76 -4.69 11.33
C ASP A 204 -13.04 -5.50 11.07
N THR A 205 -14.22 -4.90 11.22
CA THR A 205 -15.49 -5.54 10.91
C THR A 205 -15.61 -5.89 9.43
N GLU A 206 -15.20 -4.99 8.51
CA GLU A 206 -15.18 -5.27 7.08
C GLU A 206 -14.19 -6.40 6.76
N LYS A 207 -12.97 -6.35 7.29
CA LYS A 207 -11.96 -7.42 7.10
C LYS A 207 -12.41 -8.76 7.66
N GLN A 208 -13.10 -8.76 8.80
CA GLN A 208 -13.62 -9.98 9.44
C GLN A 208 -14.73 -10.63 8.60
N HIS A 209 -15.69 -9.83 8.12
CA HIS A 209 -16.88 -10.37 7.45
C HIS A 209 -16.75 -10.50 5.93
N GLY A 210 -15.78 -9.88 5.34
CA GLY A 210 -15.50 -9.93 3.91
C GLY A 210 -15.67 -8.58 3.22
N VAL A 211 -14.61 -8.15 2.52
CA VAL A 211 -14.55 -6.89 1.78
C VAL A 211 -13.53 -6.98 0.64
N VAL A 212 -13.78 -6.27 -0.44
CA VAL A 212 -12.82 -6.06 -1.52
C VAL A 212 -12.23 -4.65 -1.38
N SER A 213 -10.92 -4.54 -1.19
CA SER A 213 -10.20 -3.27 -1.28
C SER A 213 -9.59 -3.13 -2.66
N VAL A 214 -9.76 -1.98 -3.29
CA VAL A 214 -9.22 -1.68 -4.63
C VAL A 214 -8.43 -0.37 -4.59
N VAL A 215 -7.13 -0.45 -4.85
CA VAL A 215 -6.26 0.71 -5.03
C VAL A 215 -6.28 1.11 -6.50
N LEU A 216 -6.88 2.24 -6.82
CA LEU A 216 -6.91 2.81 -8.16
C LEU A 216 -5.64 3.63 -8.43
N GLY A 217 -4.65 2.99 -9.02
CA GLY A 217 -3.36 3.60 -9.34
C GLY A 217 -3.34 4.31 -10.69
N HIS A 218 -2.17 4.89 -11.02
CA HIS A 218 -1.96 5.57 -12.30
C HIS A 218 -1.82 4.58 -13.47
N SER A 219 -0.93 3.61 -13.39
CA SER A 219 -0.61 2.67 -14.48
C SER A 219 -1.48 1.42 -14.47
N PHE A 220 -1.89 0.96 -13.31
CA PHE A 220 -2.72 -0.21 -13.07
C PHE A 220 -3.52 -0.02 -11.78
N SER A 221 -4.46 -0.92 -11.55
CA SER A 221 -5.21 -1.02 -10.30
C SER A 221 -4.91 -2.37 -9.65
N GLU A 222 -4.96 -2.43 -8.34
CA GLU A 222 -4.75 -3.66 -7.57
C GLU A 222 -5.92 -3.87 -6.63
N MET A 223 -6.29 -5.12 -6.43
CA MET A 223 -7.34 -5.48 -5.50
C MET A 223 -6.90 -6.59 -4.56
N VAL A 224 -7.43 -6.55 -3.35
CA VAL A 224 -7.31 -7.61 -2.35
C VAL A 224 -8.68 -7.91 -1.77
N ILE A 225 -8.97 -9.19 -1.57
CA ILE A 225 -10.17 -9.64 -0.84
C ILE A 225 -9.72 -10.06 0.55
N TYR A 226 -10.36 -9.47 1.57
CA TYR A 226 -10.18 -9.86 2.97
C TYR A 226 -11.34 -10.71 3.44
N ARG A 227 -11.04 -11.70 4.29
CA ARG A 227 -11.98 -12.51 5.04
C ARG A 227 -11.31 -12.99 6.32
N GLU A 228 -12.05 -12.98 7.45
CA GLU A 228 -11.51 -13.41 8.75
C GLU A 228 -10.22 -12.66 9.15
N ASN A 229 -10.17 -11.36 8.82
CA ASN A 229 -9.01 -10.47 8.97
C ASN A 229 -7.77 -10.88 8.17
N LEU A 230 -7.89 -11.79 7.20
CA LEU A 230 -6.79 -12.26 6.37
C LEU A 230 -7.01 -11.87 4.91
N PRO A 231 -5.94 -11.51 4.19
CA PRO A 231 -6.01 -11.43 2.73
C PRO A 231 -6.17 -12.86 2.19
N VAL A 232 -7.20 -13.08 1.37
CA VAL A 232 -7.50 -14.40 0.80
C VAL A 232 -7.31 -14.45 -0.72
N TYR A 233 -7.28 -13.30 -1.37
CA TYR A 233 -7.05 -13.19 -2.82
C TYR A 233 -6.47 -11.83 -3.17
N ILE A 234 -5.51 -11.79 -4.10
CA ILE A 234 -4.96 -10.57 -4.68
C ILE A 234 -4.98 -10.69 -6.19
N SER A 235 -5.31 -9.60 -6.88
CA SER A 235 -5.22 -9.50 -8.34
C SER A 235 -4.80 -8.12 -8.80
N ARG A 236 -4.01 -8.07 -9.87
CA ARG A 236 -3.65 -6.84 -10.57
C ARG A 236 -4.48 -6.70 -11.85
N ILE A 237 -5.06 -5.54 -12.02
CA ILE A 237 -5.83 -5.17 -13.20
C ILE A 237 -4.99 -4.20 -14.01
N PRO A 238 -4.60 -4.53 -15.27
CA PRO A 238 -3.70 -3.71 -16.08
C PRO A 238 -4.39 -2.47 -16.65
N LEU A 239 -5.22 -1.82 -15.84
CA LEU A 239 -5.89 -0.55 -16.12
C LEU A 239 -5.76 0.37 -14.92
N GLY A 240 -5.32 1.61 -15.19
CA GLY A 240 -5.25 2.70 -14.21
C GLY A 240 -5.68 4.01 -14.85
N ILE A 241 -5.58 5.10 -14.12
CA ILE A 241 -6.03 6.44 -14.53
C ILE A 241 -5.33 6.93 -15.81
N ARG A 242 -4.07 6.53 -16.03
CA ARG A 242 -3.34 6.85 -17.27
C ARG A 242 -4.11 6.43 -18.53
N HIS A 243 -4.83 5.32 -18.50
CA HIS A 243 -5.60 4.85 -19.64
C HIS A 243 -6.76 5.77 -19.96
N ILE A 244 -7.39 6.36 -18.95
CA ILE A 244 -8.45 7.37 -19.10
C ILE A 244 -7.85 8.64 -19.74
N VAL A 245 -6.71 9.11 -19.20
CA VAL A 245 -6.00 10.28 -19.74
C VAL A 245 -5.62 10.08 -21.21
N LEU A 246 -5.08 8.92 -21.56
CA LEU A 246 -4.71 8.60 -22.95
C LEU A 246 -5.93 8.52 -23.89
N ASP A 247 -7.07 8.02 -23.41
CA ASP A 247 -8.31 8.02 -24.21
C ASP A 247 -8.81 9.45 -24.44
N ILE A 248 -8.80 10.31 -23.42
CA ILE A 248 -9.15 11.73 -23.55
C ILE A 248 -8.21 12.40 -24.57
N ALA A 249 -6.89 12.22 -24.42
CA ALA A 249 -5.90 12.79 -25.33
C ALA A 249 -6.15 12.38 -26.77
N ARG A 250 -6.42 11.09 -27.02
CA ARG A 250 -6.71 10.51 -28.34
C ARG A 250 -8.01 11.05 -28.94
N VAL A 251 -9.09 11.04 -28.17
CA VAL A 251 -10.42 11.42 -28.64
C VAL A 251 -10.53 12.92 -28.93
N LEU A 252 -9.89 13.73 -28.09
CA LEU A 252 -9.92 15.19 -28.25
C LEU A 252 -8.79 15.70 -29.14
N GLY A 253 -7.78 14.91 -29.48
CA GLY A 253 -6.59 15.34 -30.22
C GLY A 253 -5.85 16.45 -29.47
N THR A 254 -5.45 16.13 -28.21
CA THR A 254 -4.75 17.04 -27.30
C THR A 254 -3.52 16.36 -26.68
N SER A 255 -2.68 17.12 -25.96
CA SER A 255 -1.54 16.58 -25.23
C SER A 255 -2.00 15.78 -24.01
N VAL A 256 -1.11 14.92 -23.50
CA VAL A 256 -1.38 14.11 -22.29
C VAL A 256 -1.58 15.02 -21.07
N ASP A 257 -0.77 16.07 -20.95
CA ASP A 257 -0.84 17.01 -19.83
C ASP A 257 -2.17 17.78 -19.84
N GLU A 258 -2.64 18.18 -21.02
CA GLU A 258 -3.92 18.87 -21.19
C GLU A 258 -5.09 17.91 -20.93
N ALA A 259 -4.99 16.65 -21.35
CA ALA A 259 -5.97 15.61 -21.04
C ALA A 259 -6.05 15.32 -19.52
N GLU A 260 -4.90 15.32 -18.84
CA GLU A 260 -4.85 15.18 -17.37
C GLU A 260 -5.51 16.38 -16.68
N ARG A 261 -5.23 17.61 -17.15
CA ARG A 261 -5.90 18.84 -16.67
C ARG A 261 -7.42 18.74 -16.81
N LEU A 262 -7.90 18.30 -17.97
CA LEU A 262 -9.33 18.12 -18.23
C LEU A 262 -9.95 17.06 -17.29
N LEU A 263 -9.27 15.93 -17.10
CA LEU A 263 -9.74 14.87 -16.21
C LEU A 263 -9.85 15.36 -14.76
N VAL A 264 -8.82 16.03 -14.25
CA VAL A 264 -8.76 16.48 -12.85
C VAL A 264 -9.82 17.54 -12.57
N ASN A 265 -9.97 18.52 -13.47
CA ASN A 265 -10.84 19.67 -13.20
C ASN A 265 -12.31 19.43 -13.58
N TYR A 266 -12.57 18.67 -14.65
CA TYR A 266 -13.90 18.52 -15.24
C TYR A 266 -14.35 17.06 -15.40
N GLY A 267 -13.48 16.08 -15.08
CA GLY A 267 -13.77 14.67 -15.25
C GLY A 267 -14.89 14.18 -14.35
N HIS A 268 -15.83 13.42 -14.93
CA HIS A 268 -16.90 12.73 -14.24
C HIS A 268 -17.13 11.37 -14.88
N CYS A 269 -17.31 10.30 -14.09
CA CYS A 269 -17.52 8.97 -14.66
C CYS A 269 -19.00 8.60 -14.90
N SER A 270 -19.92 9.57 -14.87
CA SER A 270 -21.32 9.37 -15.31
C SER A 270 -21.49 9.84 -16.75
N MET A 271 -22.36 9.16 -17.52
CA MET A 271 -22.76 9.65 -18.85
C MET A 271 -23.58 10.94 -18.80
N PHE A 272 -24.21 11.23 -17.66
CA PHE A 272 -25.07 12.40 -17.43
C PHE A 272 -24.61 13.12 -16.15
N PRO A 273 -23.42 13.79 -16.19
CA PRO A 273 -22.96 14.57 -15.04
C PRO A 273 -23.87 15.78 -14.80
N PRO A 274 -23.90 16.36 -13.58
CA PRO A 274 -24.72 17.52 -13.27
C PRO A 274 -24.44 18.75 -14.15
N ASP A 275 -23.19 18.92 -14.58
CA ASP A 275 -22.68 19.99 -15.43
C ASP A 275 -22.53 19.58 -16.92
N ALA A 276 -23.37 18.64 -17.38
CA ALA A 276 -23.26 18.03 -18.70
C ALA A 276 -23.22 19.01 -19.89
N GLU A 277 -23.96 20.10 -19.78
CA GLU A 277 -24.09 21.11 -20.83
C GLU A 277 -22.97 22.18 -20.80
N ASP A 278 -22.15 22.19 -19.75
CA ASP A 278 -21.03 23.12 -19.66
C ASP A 278 -19.99 22.80 -20.74
N VAL A 279 -19.37 23.88 -21.25
CA VAL A 279 -18.37 23.81 -22.30
C VAL A 279 -17.01 24.24 -21.76
N VAL A 280 -16.02 23.38 -21.94
CA VAL A 280 -14.65 23.59 -21.48
C VAL A 280 -13.72 23.83 -22.64
N GLU A 281 -12.93 24.90 -22.54
CA GLU A 281 -11.86 25.20 -23.51
C GLU A 281 -10.61 24.34 -23.21
N TYR A 282 -9.98 23.87 -24.27
CA TYR A 282 -8.73 23.11 -24.21
C TYR A 282 -7.84 23.39 -25.40
N PHE A 283 -6.55 23.09 -25.29
CA PHE A 283 -5.60 23.22 -26.39
C PHE A 283 -5.49 21.93 -27.21
N GLY A 284 -5.43 22.09 -28.54
CA GLY A 284 -5.10 20.99 -29.46
C GLY A 284 -3.65 20.51 -29.31
N LEU A 285 -3.27 19.47 -30.08
CA LEU A 285 -1.89 18.93 -30.12
C LEU A 285 -0.80 19.94 -30.46
N ASP A 286 -1.17 21.00 -31.15
CA ASP A 286 -0.27 22.09 -31.50
C ASP A 286 -0.02 23.09 -30.37
N GLU A 287 -0.68 22.88 -29.23
CA GLU A 287 -0.64 23.69 -28.01
C GLU A 287 -1.00 25.19 -28.25
N ARG A 288 -1.60 25.48 -29.39
CA ARG A 288 -1.96 26.85 -29.84
C ARG A 288 -3.44 26.97 -30.19
N THR A 289 -3.97 25.98 -30.90
CA THR A 289 -5.37 25.99 -31.32
C THR A 289 -6.29 25.73 -30.12
N ARG A 290 -7.13 26.70 -29.81
CA ARG A 290 -8.18 26.53 -28.79
C ARG A 290 -9.36 25.79 -29.38
N LYS A 291 -9.82 24.80 -28.64
CA LYS A 291 -10.98 23.95 -28.96
C LYS A 291 -11.93 23.91 -27.78
N ASN A 292 -13.14 23.49 -28.03
CA ASN A 292 -14.17 23.36 -27.01
C ASN A 292 -14.69 21.92 -26.95
N VAL A 293 -14.97 21.45 -25.75
CA VAL A 293 -15.62 20.17 -25.50
C VAL A 293 -16.69 20.34 -24.44
N SER A 294 -17.86 19.72 -24.63
CA SER A 294 -18.86 19.66 -23.55
C SER A 294 -18.43 18.66 -22.48
N VAL A 295 -18.77 18.97 -21.23
CA VAL A 295 -18.49 18.06 -20.08
C VAL A 295 -19.15 16.70 -20.32
N ARG A 296 -20.33 16.64 -20.93
CA ARG A 296 -20.98 15.39 -21.39
C ARG A 296 -20.06 14.54 -22.27
N ARG A 297 -19.46 15.13 -23.31
CA ARG A 297 -18.58 14.39 -24.24
C ARG A 297 -17.33 13.91 -23.52
N LEU A 298 -16.72 14.73 -22.68
CA LEU A 298 -15.58 14.35 -21.85
C LEU A 298 -15.95 13.18 -20.94
N SER A 299 -17.06 13.29 -20.22
CA SER A 299 -17.57 12.25 -19.31
C SER A 299 -17.91 10.95 -20.01
N THR A 300 -18.40 10.99 -21.26
CA THR A 300 -18.66 9.78 -22.06
C THR A 300 -17.37 8.99 -22.30
N VAL A 301 -16.27 9.67 -22.62
CA VAL A 301 -14.95 9.02 -22.79
C VAL A 301 -14.49 8.38 -21.49
N ILE A 302 -14.58 9.14 -20.39
CA ILE A 302 -14.19 8.67 -19.05
C ILE A 302 -15.03 7.46 -18.62
N TYR A 303 -16.36 7.56 -18.75
CA TYR A 303 -17.29 6.50 -18.39
C TYR A 303 -16.97 5.18 -19.10
N ALA A 304 -16.70 5.21 -20.40
CA ALA A 304 -16.39 4.02 -21.17
C ALA A 304 -15.19 3.25 -20.59
N ARG A 305 -14.12 3.96 -20.23
CA ARG A 305 -12.92 3.34 -19.64
C ARG A 305 -13.16 2.89 -18.20
N VAL A 306 -13.87 3.68 -17.40
CA VAL A 306 -14.23 3.31 -16.03
C VAL A 306 -15.12 2.06 -16.03
N LYS A 307 -16.10 1.98 -16.95
CA LYS A 307 -16.95 0.79 -17.08
C LYS A 307 -16.14 -0.47 -17.41
N GLU A 308 -15.13 -0.35 -18.30
CA GLU A 308 -14.21 -1.46 -18.59
C GLU A 308 -13.45 -1.90 -17.35
N LEU A 309 -12.90 -0.94 -16.59
CA LEU A 309 -12.18 -1.20 -15.34
C LEU A 309 -13.08 -1.92 -14.32
N LEU A 310 -14.29 -1.42 -14.09
CA LEU A 310 -15.25 -2.02 -13.16
C LEU A 310 -15.67 -3.43 -13.58
N ASN A 311 -15.83 -3.66 -14.90
CA ASN A 311 -16.12 -4.99 -15.42
C ASN A 311 -14.98 -5.98 -15.18
N LYS A 312 -13.72 -5.52 -15.29
CA LYS A 312 -12.56 -6.36 -14.96
C LYS A 312 -12.50 -6.68 -13.46
N ILE A 313 -12.73 -5.68 -12.59
CA ILE A 313 -12.83 -5.91 -11.14
C ILE A 313 -13.92 -6.94 -10.83
N ARG A 314 -15.12 -6.77 -11.40
CA ARG A 314 -16.21 -7.71 -11.21
C ARG A 314 -15.84 -9.13 -11.65
N LYS A 315 -15.16 -9.25 -12.79
CA LYS A 315 -14.70 -10.55 -13.30
C LYS A 315 -13.72 -11.22 -12.32
N GLU A 316 -12.79 -10.48 -11.74
CA GLU A 316 -11.85 -11.00 -10.75
C GLU A 316 -12.58 -11.49 -9.48
N ILE A 317 -13.56 -10.72 -8.98
CA ILE A 317 -14.40 -11.14 -7.84
C ILE A 317 -15.13 -12.45 -8.18
N GLN A 318 -15.74 -12.54 -9.37
CA GLN A 318 -16.44 -13.75 -9.82
C GLN A 318 -15.50 -14.96 -9.95
N LEU A 319 -14.30 -14.77 -10.50
CA LEU A 319 -13.28 -15.83 -10.58
C LEU A 319 -12.87 -16.32 -9.20
N PHE A 320 -12.69 -15.42 -8.24
CA PHE A 320 -12.40 -15.80 -6.86
C PHE A 320 -13.53 -16.66 -6.28
N VAL A 321 -14.78 -16.22 -6.40
CA VAL A 321 -15.96 -16.97 -5.90
C VAL A 321 -16.11 -18.34 -6.57
N ILE A 322 -15.89 -18.43 -7.89
CA ILE A 322 -15.95 -19.70 -8.62
C ILE A 322 -14.89 -20.69 -8.13
N ASN A 323 -13.68 -20.21 -7.90
CA ASN A 323 -12.56 -21.04 -7.46
C ASN A 323 -12.60 -21.39 -5.95
N ASN A 324 -13.43 -20.69 -5.19
CA ASN A 324 -13.60 -20.86 -3.75
C ASN A 324 -15.09 -20.92 -3.40
N PRO A 325 -15.75 -22.08 -3.64
CA PRO A 325 -17.21 -22.20 -3.51
C PRO A 325 -17.76 -21.91 -2.11
N GLU A 326 -16.91 -21.99 -1.09
CA GLU A 326 -17.23 -21.59 0.28
C GLU A 326 -17.46 -20.07 0.41
N TYR A 327 -17.00 -19.28 -0.56
CA TYR A 327 -17.24 -17.84 -0.63
C TYR A 327 -18.28 -17.54 -1.73
N SER A 328 -19.37 -16.89 -1.39
CA SER A 328 -20.33 -16.32 -2.34
C SER A 328 -20.24 -14.79 -2.32
N GLU A 329 -20.75 -14.11 -3.37
CA GLU A 329 -20.81 -12.64 -3.37
C GLU A 329 -21.59 -12.10 -2.15
N GLU A 330 -22.61 -12.84 -1.68
CA GLU A 330 -23.36 -12.52 -0.46
C GLU A 330 -22.52 -12.61 0.82
N ARG A 331 -21.37 -13.30 0.75
CA ARG A 331 -20.40 -13.39 1.86
C ARG A 331 -19.29 -12.36 1.78
N ILE A 332 -19.47 -11.32 0.98
CA ILE A 332 -18.61 -10.13 0.92
C ILE A 332 -19.47 -8.89 1.26
N PRO A 333 -20.07 -8.83 2.48
CA PRO A 333 -21.03 -7.78 2.85
C PRO A 333 -20.40 -6.40 2.93
N GLY A 334 -19.07 -6.29 3.13
CA GLY A 334 -18.34 -5.04 3.09
C GLY A 334 -18.28 -4.40 1.70
N GLY A 335 -18.70 -5.16 0.65
CA GLY A 335 -18.70 -4.65 -0.71
C GLY A 335 -17.32 -4.29 -1.24
N VAL A 336 -17.22 -3.19 -1.98
CA VAL A 336 -15.98 -2.73 -2.60
C VAL A 336 -15.58 -1.36 -2.08
N VAL A 337 -14.36 -1.24 -1.57
CA VAL A 337 -13.77 -0.01 -1.06
C VAL A 337 -12.69 0.45 -2.02
N PHE A 338 -12.91 1.59 -2.67
CA PHE A 338 -11.92 2.20 -3.56
C PHE A 338 -11.04 3.19 -2.80
N THR A 339 -9.72 3.16 -3.03
CA THR A 339 -8.76 4.13 -2.50
C THR A 339 -7.67 4.43 -3.52
N GLY A 340 -6.68 5.26 -3.15
CA GLY A 340 -5.65 5.73 -4.07
C GLY A 340 -6.11 6.92 -4.93
N GLY A 341 -5.20 7.50 -5.72
CA GLY A 341 -5.46 8.74 -6.46
C GLY A 341 -6.64 8.67 -7.44
N GLY A 342 -6.85 7.52 -8.05
CA GLY A 342 -7.96 7.30 -8.99
C GLY A 342 -9.34 7.28 -8.35
N SER A 343 -9.43 7.02 -7.05
CA SER A 343 -10.70 7.01 -6.33
C SER A 343 -11.33 8.41 -6.16
N LYS A 344 -10.56 9.46 -6.41
CA LYS A 344 -11.05 10.87 -6.42
C LYS A 344 -11.90 11.20 -7.66
N LEU A 345 -12.05 10.26 -8.60
CA LEU A 345 -12.85 10.48 -9.81
C LEU A 345 -14.34 10.65 -9.45
N ARG A 346 -14.91 11.80 -9.83
CA ARG A 346 -16.30 12.16 -9.51
C ARG A 346 -17.29 11.16 -10.10
N GLY A 347 -18.27 10.73 -9.30
CA GLY A 347 -19.31 9.78 -9.69
C GLY A 347 -18.87 8.31 -9.67
N LEU A 348 -17.65 8.00 -9.17
CA LEU A 348 -17.15 6.62 -9.13
C LEU A 348 -18.03 5.69 -8.28
N THR A 349 -18.51 6.17 -7.14
CA THR A 349 -19.35 5.38 -6.22
C THR A 349 -20.63 4.91 -6.90
N ASP A 350 -21.36 5.82 -7.58
CA ASP A 350 -22.63 5.50 -8.21
C ASP A 350 -22.47 4.51 -9.36
N VAL A 351 -21.51 4.76 -10.25
CA VAL A 351 -21.20 3.87 -11.37
C VAL A 351 -20.63 2.53 -10.86
N GLY A 352 -19.90 2.57 -9.74
CA GLY A 352 -19.40 1.39 -9.05
C GLY A 352 -20.52 0.49 -8.55
N VAL A 353 -21.48 1.03 -7.79
CA VAL A 353 -22.66 0.28 -7.30
C VAL A 353 -23.43 -0.33 -8.46
N GLU A 354 -23.69 0.46 -9.51
CA GLU A 354 -24.41 -0.02 -10.70
C GLU A 354 -23.68 -1.18 -11.40
N SER A 355 -22.35 -1.09 -11.53
CA SER A 355 -21.55 -2.05 -12.31
C SER A 355 -21.21 -3.32 -11.53
N LEU A 356 -20.85 -3.17 -10.26
CA LEU A 356 -20.39 -4.27 -9.42
C LEU A 356 -21.54 -5.03 -8.77
N LYS A 357 -22.73 -4.38 -8.65
CA LYS A 357 -23.90 -4.93 -7.94
C LYS A 357 -23.64 -5.23 -6.46
N MET A 358 -22.73 -4.48 -5.86
CA MET A 358 -22.33 -4.57 -4.47
C MET A 358 -22.30 -3.16 -3.87
N PRO A 359 -22.34 -3.01 -2.53
CA PRO A 359 -22.04 -1.73 -1.89
C PRO A 359 -20.67 -1.19 -2.30
N VAL A 360 -20.58 0.10 -2.55
CA VAL A 360 -19.32 0.77 -2.93
C VAL A 360 -19.13 2.03 -2.10
N ARG A 361 -17.92 2.23 -1.58
CA ARG A 361 -17.52 3.47 -0.92
C ARG A 361 -16.09 3.86 -1.29
N ILE A 362 -15.76 5.12 -1.08
CA ILE A 362 -14.37 5.58 -1.08
C ILE A 362 -13.81 5.36 0.32
N GLY A 363 -12.65 4.74 0.38
CA GLY A 363 -11.89 4.50 1.60
C GLY A 363 -10.90 5.62 1.84
N THR A 364 -10.97 6.24 3.01
CA THR A 364 -10.00 7.19 3.54
C THR A 364 -9.61 6.75 4.95
N TYR A 365 -8.50 7.23 5.45
CA TYR A 365 -8.05 6.89 6.80
C TYR A 365 -9.08 7.30 7.88
N GLU A 366 -9.73 8.45 7.70
CA GLU A 366 -10.78 8.93 8.61
C GLU A 366 -11.98 7.96 8.71
N THR A 367 -12.24 7.16 7.67
CA THR A 367 -13.37 6.21 7.65
C THR A 367 -13.08 4.90 8.36
N SER A 368 -11.82 4.59 8.69
CA SER A 368 -11.44 3.29 9.26
C SER A 368 -11.54 3.20 10.77
N PHE A 369 -11.71 4.31 11.49
CA PHE A 369 -11.71 4.42 12.96
C PHE A 369 -10.45 3.88 13.67
N ASN A 370 -9.43 3.50 12.92
CA ASN A 370 -8.16 3.04 13.46
C ASN A 370 -7.31 4.22 13.90
N ARG A 371 -6.60 4.09 14.99
CA ARG A 371 -5.65 4.99 15.64
C ARG A 371 -5.62 6.42 15.08
N ARG A 372 -6.07 7.39 15.85
CA ARG A 372 -6.04 8.79 15.44
C ARG A 372 -4.61 9.29 15.34
N ILE A 373 -4.31 9.94 14.23
CA ILE A 373 -3.11 10.76 14.06
C ILE A 373 -3.59 12.20 14.25
N GLU A 374 -3.10 12.88 15.28
CA GLU A 374 -3.46 14.28 15.52
C GLU A 374 -3.01 15.18 14.37
N ASN A 375 -3.74 16.24 14.12
CA ASN A 375 -3.52 17.23 13.06
C ASN A 375 -3.56 16.67 11.63
N SER A 376 -4.13 15.48 11.43
CA SER A 376 -4.08 14.75 10.14
C SER A 376 -5.28 14.99 9.22
N HIS A 377 -6.22 15.89 9.55
CA HIS A 377 -7.51 16.03 8.86
C HIS A 377 -7.39 16.05 7.33
N ASP A 378 -6.47 16.85 6.77
CA ASP A 378 -6.31 16.98 5.32
C ASP A 378 -5.76 15.69 4.68
N VAL A 379 -4.84 15.02 5.35
CA VAL A 379 -4.20 13.78 4.89
C VAL A 379 -5.12 12.58 5.10
N ALA A 380 -5.82 12.53 6.23
CA ALA A 380 -6.71 11.45 6.60
C ALA A 380 -7.94 11.33 5.69
N ASN A 381 -8.37 12.46 5.12
CA ASN A 381 -9.49 12.53 4.16
C ASN A 381 -9.06 12.40 2.70
N ASP A 382 -7.77 12.46 2.39
CA ASP A 382 -7.30 12.31 1.01
C ASP A 382 -6.82 10.87 0.75
N PRO A 383 -7.52 10.10 -0.11
CA PRO A 383 -7.18 8.70 -0.40
C PRO A 383 -5.81 8.51 -1.07
N ILE A 384 -5.16 9.57 -1.54
CA ILE A 384 -3.81 9.45 -2.11
C ILE A 384 -2.75 9.05 -1.07
N PHE A 385 -2.98 9.37 0.21
CA PHE A 385 -2.06 9.07 1.30
C PHE A 385 -2.36 7.75 2.02
N SER A 386 -3.34 6.97 1.56
CA SER A 386 -3.76 5.73 2.22
C SER A 386 -2.59 4.77 2.47
N SER A 387 -1.69 4.58 1.48
CA SER A 387 -0.52 3.69 1.66
C SER A 387 0.44 4.22 2.73
N CYS A 388 0.70 5.54 2.76
CA CYS A 388 1.54 6.15 3.78
C CYS A 388 0.96 5.99 5.18
N LEU A 389 -0.34 6.29 5.34
CA LEU A 389 -1.03 6.17 6.62
C LEU A 389 -1.13 4.71 7.07
N GLY A 390 -1.36 3.79 6.13
CA GLY A 390 -1.40 2.37 6.40
C GLY A 390 -0.07 1.80 6.90
N ASN A 391 1.05 2.26 6.38
CA ASN A 391 2.36 1.90 6.91
C ASN A 391 2.53 2.27 8.39
N LEU A 392 1.93 3.38 8.82
CA LEU A 392 2.03 3.85 10.21
C LEU A 392 1.21 3.00 11.18
N VAL A 393 0.05 2.49 10.73
CA VAL A 393 -0.88 1.74 11.57
C VAL A 393 -0.79 0.23 11.40
N SER A 394 -0.13 -0.25 10.35
CA SER A 394 0.10 -1.67 10.14
C SER A 394 0.82 -2.27 11.33
N PRO A 395 0.35 -3.42 11.87
CA PRO A 395 1.08 -4.11 12.91
C PRO A 395 2.50 -4.39 12.42
N GLU A 396 3.48 -4.12 13.28
CA GLU A 396 4.84 -4.57 13.01
C GLU A 396 4.78 -6.08 12.91
N GLU A 397 5.19 -6.62 11.76
CA GLU A 397 5.40 -8.06 11.68
C GLU A 397 6.39 -8.44 12.78
N ILE A 398 6.14 -9.57 13.43
CA ILE A 398 7.20 -10.27 14.14
C ILE A 398 8.21 -10.66 13.04
N GLN A 399 9.09 -9.73 12.72
CA GLN A 399 10.22 -10.02 11.85
C GLN A 399 11.05 -11.00 12.64
N GLY A 400 10.98 -12.27 12.25
CA GLY A 400 11.91 -13.28 12.71
C GLY A 400 13.29 -13.01 12.11
N GLU A 401 13.88 -11.89 12.46
CA GLU A 401 15.32 -11.76 12.44
C GLU A 401 15.83 -12.67 13.56
N ALA A 402 16.74 -13.54 13.19
CA ALA A 402 17.48 -14.34 14.15
C ALA A 402 17.79 -13.50 15.37
N VAL A 403 17.51 -14.04 16.56
CA VAL A 403 17.88 -13.45 17.85
C VAL A 403 19.41 -13.40 17.89
N GLU A 404 19.99 -12.48 17.16
CA GLU A 404 21.32 -11.97 17.39
C GLU A 404 21.14 -10.63 18.10
N SER A 405 21.33 -10.72 19.41
CA SER A 405 21.59 -9.61 20.35
C SER A 405 21.05 -8.24 19.92
N VAL A 406 20.10 -7.73 20.70
CA VAL A 406 19.75 -6.31 20.77
C VAL A 406 21.02 -5.51 21.06
N VAL A 407 21.79 -5.23 20.03
CA VAL A 407 22.78 -4.15 20.05
C VAL A 407 21.98 -2.92 19.62
N GLU A 408 21.74 -2.02 20.54
CA GLU A 408 21.25 -0.67 20.22
C GLU A 408 22.18 -0.08 19.15
N ARG A 409 21.71 -0.06 17.91
CA ARG A 409 22.46 0.56 16.80
C ARG A 409 22.16 2.06 16.82
N PRO A 410 23.15 2.92 16.64
CA PRO A 410 22.92 4.36 16.63
C PRO A 410 22.05 4.72 15.41
N LYS A 411 20.88 5.32 15.67
CA LYS A 411 20.02 5.92 14.66
C LYS A 411 20.78 7.07 13.99
N LYS A 412 20.85 7.12 12.67
CA LYS A 412 21.47 8.25 11.95
C LYS A 412 20.52 9.44 11.97
N GLY A 413 21.02 10.60 12.36
CA GLY A 413 20.26 11.85 12.31
C GLY A 413 19.85 12.22 10.88
N PHE A 414 18.66 12.77 10.71
CA PHE A 414 18.07 13.11 9.42
C PHE A 414 18.94 14.08 8.59
N ALA A 415 19.68 15.00 9.22
CA ALA A 415 20.61 15.90 8.54
C ALA A 415 21.97 15.24 8.21
N SER A 416 22.44 14.29 9.00
CA SER A 416 23.63 13.50 8.62
C SER A 416 23.30 12.65 7.39
N PHE A 417 22.04 12.23 7.29
CA PHE A 417 21.48 11.54 6.14
C PHE A 417 21.43 12.47 4.90
N ILE A 418 20.88 13.68 5.02
CA ILE A 418 20.86 14.67 3.93
C ILE A 418 22.29 15.05 3.50
N ARG A 419 23.21 15.26 4.45
CA ARG A 419 24.62 15.51 4.14
C ARG A 419 25.27 14.39 3.34
N SER A 420 25.00 13.12 3.68
CA SER A 420 25.53 11.97 2.95
C SER A 420 24.99 11.88 1.52
N LEU A 421 23.80 12.45 1.26
CA LEU A 421 23.19 12.51 -0.08
C LEU A 421 23.82 13.58 -0.98
N PHE A 422 24.24 14.72 -0.43
CA PHE A 422 24.76 15.86 -1.20
C PHE A 422 26.28 15.91 -1.28
N PHE A 423 26.99 15.35 -0.32
CA PHE A 423 28.45 15.43 -0.21
C PHE A 423 29.10 14.04 -0.21
N GLY A 424 28.57 13.13 -1.04
CA GLY A 424 29.09 11.77 -1.16
C GLY A 424 30.61 11.72 -1.19
N GLY A 425 31.21 11.22 -0.12
CA GLY A 425 32.56 10.68 -0.07
C GLY A 425 33.68 11.70 -0.22
N VAL A 426 33.88 12.59 0.76
CA VAL A 426 35.22 13.03 1.13
C VAL A 426 35.39 12.63 2.60
N ASP A 427 36.03 11.49 2.78
CA ASP A 427 36.57 11.10 4.08
C ASP A 427 37.64 12.16 4.42
N ASP A 428 37.34 13.06 5.34
CA ASP A 428 38.36 13.84 6.04
C ASP A 428 38.98 12.91 7.08
N GLU A 429 40.00 12.15 6.64
CA GLU A 429 41.06 11.73 7.53
C GLU A 429 41.92 12.99 7.79
N LEU A 430 41.76 13.57 8.97
CA LEU A 430 42.83 14.29 9.70
C LEU A 430 42.51 14.29 11.19
#